data_50e5b2a2ace9a992485b4644f6ee4032
#
_entry.id   50e5b2a2ace9a992485b4644f6ee4032
#
_cell.length_a   1.000
_cell.length_b   1.000
_cell.length_c   1.000
_cell.angle_alpha   90.00
_cell.angle_beta   90.00
_cell.angle_gamma   90.00
#
_symmetry.space_group_name_H-M   'P 1'
#
loop_
_entity.id
_entity.type
_entity.pdbx_description
1 polymer ?
#
loop_
_entity_poly.entity_id
_entity_poly.type
_entity_poly.pdbx_seq_one_letter_code
_entity_poly.pdbx_strand_id
1 'polypeptide(L)'
;KHPDDIDLVTHEAMHIVQGYPSYGDTRVPGWLVEGIADYARDRYGTDNAAAGWALPEKVGKGQTVESGYRVTGAFLKWAEAGHPGLVLALDKALRNGQYTLALWQQHTGKGLPALWAEYAKPRSDAPPPAPARGGKR
;
A
#
# COMPACT_ATOMS: atom_id res chain seq x y z
N LYS A 1 -21.68 -3.34 -0.17
CA LYS A 1 -21.35 -2.09 0.53
C LYS A 1 -22.03 -2.10 1.88
N HIS A 2 -21.30 -1.81 2.93
CA HIS A 2 -21.80 -1.83 4.29
C HIS A 2 -22.24 -0.42 4.70
N PRO A 3 -23.53 -0.18 4.91
CA PRO A 3 -23.99 1.15 5.30
C PRO A 3 -23.47 1.59 6.66
N ASP A 4 -23.06 0.62 7.49
CA ASP A 4 -22.55 0.92 8.82
C ASP A 4 -21.01 0.96 8.86
N ASP A 5 -20.37 1.03 7.70
CA ASP A 5 -18.90 1.07 7.62
C ASP A 5 -18.41 2.50 7.91
N ILE A 6 -18.30 2.82 9.18
CA ILE A 6 -17.88 4.16 9.59
C ILE A 6 -16.41 4.43 9.28
N ASP A 7 -15.61 3.38 9.14
CA ASP A 7 -14.19 3.58 8.82
C ASP A 7 -13.96 3.88 7.34
N LEU A 8 -14.97 3.69 6.50
CA LEU A 8 -14.93 4.21 5.14
C LEU A 8 -14.74 5.73 5.18
N VAL A 9 -15.28 6.37 6.21
CA VAL A 9 -15.13 7.81 6.41
C VAL A 9 -13.65 8.17 6.61
N THR A 10 -12.88 7.29 7.27
CA THR A 10 -11.45 7.53 7.46
C THR A 10 -10.73 7.58 6.11
N HIS A 11 -11.07 6.67 5.18
CA HIS A 11 -10.52 6.68 3.83
C HIS A 11 -10.90 7.98 3.11
N GLU A 12 -12.18 8.33 3.12
CA GLU A 12 -12.64 9.53 2.42
C GLU A 12 -12.12 10.82 3.06
N ALA A 13 -12.06 10.86 4.39
CA ALA A 13 -11.52 12.01 5.09
C ALA A 13 -10.04 12.20 4.76
N MET A 14 -9.32 11.09 4.56
CA MET A 14 -7.91 11.18 4.20
C MET A 14 -7.73 11.90 2.87
N HIS A 15 -8.61 11.68 1.90
CA HIS A 15 -8.56 12.40 0.63
C HIS A 15 -8.70 13.92 0.82
N ILE A 16 -9.52 14.33 1.76
CA ILE A 16 -9.68 15.76 2.07
C ILE A 16 -8.40 16.30 2.70
N VAL A 17 -7.85 15.57 3.66
CA VAL A 17 -6.62 15.97 4.36
C VAL A 17 -5.42 15.97 3.40
N GLN A 18 -5.39 15.03 2.46
CA GLN A 18 -4.30 14.95 1.49
C GLN A 18 -4.14 16.24 0.71
N GLY A 19 -5.23 16.78 0.16
CA GLY A 19 -5.19 18.06 -0.54
C GLY A 19 -4.10 18.12 -1.60
N TYR A 20 -3.85 16.99 -2.29
CA TYR A 20 -2.75 16.92 -3.22
C TYR A 20 -3.04 17.73 -4.49
N PRO A 21 -2.06 18.50 -4.99
CA PRO A 21 -2.23 19.19 -6.27
C PRO A 21 -2.16 18.18 -7.41
N SER A 22 -2.81 18.48 -8.51
CA SER A 22 -2.71 17.67 -9.74
C SER A 22 -2.99 16.17 -9.54
N TYR A 23 -4.06 15.87 -8.82
CA TYR A 23 -4.50 14.49 -8.62
C TYR A 23 -4.60 13.76 -9.97
N GLY A 24 -3.99 12.58 -10.06
CA GLY A 24 -3.98 11.80 -11.30
C GLY A 24 -2.82 12.12 -12.24
N ASP A 25 -2.04 13.14 -11.93
CA ASP A 25 -0.81 13.47 -12.64
C ASP A 25 0.30 12.51 -12.21
N THR A 26 1.39 12.45 -12.99
CA THR A 26 2.54 11.62 -12.64
C THR A 26 3.18 12.02 -11.31
N ARG A 27 3.03 13.28 -10.92
CA ARG A 27 3.52 13.78 -9.64
C ARG A 27 2.58 13.43 -8.48
N VAL A 28 1.37 12.99 -8.78
CA VAL A 28 0.37 12.58 -7.79
C VAL A 28 -0.31 11.33 -8.33
N PRO A 29 0.40 10.18 -8.33
CA PRO A 29 -0.16 8.95 -8.90
C PRO A 29 -1.39 8.49 -8.13
N GLY A 30 -2.47 8.22 -8.84
CA GLY A 30 -3.73 7.81 -8.22
C GLY A 30 -3.60 6.56 -7.36
N TRP A 31 -2.81 5.58 -7.82
CA TRP A 31 -2.62 4.35 -7.06
C TRP A 31 -2.02 4.61 -5.68
N LEU A 32 -1.11 5.58 -5.58
CA LEU A 32 -0.47 5.90 -4.32
C LEU A 32 -1.42 6.68 -3.42
N VAL A 33 -2.19 7.60 -4.00
CA VAL A 33 -3.19 8.37 -3.27
C VAL A 33 -4.20 7.42 -2.60
N GLU A 34 -4.74 6.49 -3.36
CA GLU A 34 -5.70 5.52 -2.84
C GLU A 34 -5.06 4.57 -1.83
N GLY A 35 -3.81 4.18 -2.09
CA GLY A 35 -3.07 3.32 -1.19
C GLY A 35 -2.82 3.97 0.17
N ILE A 36 -2.45 5.24 0.17
CA ILE A 36 -2.24 5.99 1.42
C ILE A 36 -3.57 6.12 2.18
N ALA A 37 -4.67 6.34 1.46
CA ALA A 37 -5.98 6.45 2.10
C ALA A 37 -6.38 5.13 2.79
N ASP A 38 -6.13 3.99 2.14
CA ASP A 38 -6.43 2.70 2.74
C ASP A 38 -5.45 2.34 3.85
N TYR A 39 -4.19 2.75 3.72
CA TYR A 39 -3.22 2.62 4.80
C TYR A 39 -3.71 3.39 6.04
N ALA A 40 -4.19 4.61 5.84
CA ALA A 40 -4.70 5.42 6.94
C ALA A 40 -5.95 4.79 7.57
N ARG A 41 -6.82 4.24 6.73
CA ARG A 41 -7.99 3.53 7.22
C ARG A 41 -7.61 2.36 8.12
N ASP A 42 -6.63 1.56 7.71
CA ASP A 42 -6.18 0.44 8.53
C ASP A 42 -5.57 0.91 9.85
N ARG A 43 -4.76 1.96 9.78
CA ARG A 43 -4.02 2.42 10.95
C ARG A 43 -4.89 3.16 11.95
N TYR A 44 -5.85 3.94 11.48
CA TYR A 44 -6.63 4.84 12.34
C TYR A 44 -8.11 4.48 12.44
N GLY A 45 -8.58 3.53 11.64
CA GLY A 45 -9.95 3.10 11.71
C GLY A 45 -10.22 2.32 13.00
N THR A 46 -11.45 2.36 13.47
CA THR A 46 -11.83 1.75 14.73
C THR A 46 -12.78 0.58 14.60
N ASP A 47 -13.40 0.40 13.42
CA ASP A 47 -14.45 -0.59 13.24
C ASP A 47 -14.29 -1.44 11.97
N ASN A 48 -13.08 -1.46 11.42
CA ASN A 48 -12.82 -2.18 10.16
C ASN A 48 -13.19 -3.65 10.25
N ALA A 49 -12.84 -4.30 11.35
CA ALA A 49 -13.12 -5.72 11.52
C ALA A 49 -14.61 -6.02 11.51
N ALA A 50 -15.41 -5.19 12.18
CA ALA A 50 -16.86 -5.37 12.21
C ALA A 50 -17.47 -5.13 10.83
N ALA A 51 -16.88 -4.25 10.02
CA ALA A 51 -17.32 -4.01 8.65
C ALA A 51 -16.81 -5.08 7.67
N GLY A 52 -16.01 -6.03 8.13
CA GLY A 52 -15.44 -7.05 7.26
C GLY A 52 -14.33 -6.53 6.38
N TRP A 53 -13.68 -5.45 6.76
CA TRP A 53 -12.63 -4.82 5.97
C TRP A 53 -11.26 -5.06 6.59
N ALA A 54 -10.30 -5.43 5.78
CA ALA A 54 -8.92 -5.61 6.21
C ALA A 54 -7.99 -5.45 5.02
N LEU A 55 -6.73 -5.14 5.30
CA LEU A 55 -5.72 -5.18 4.27
C LEU A 55 -5.38 -6.65 3.97
N PRO A 56 -5.17 -6.99 2.69
CA PRO A 56 -4.85 -8.37 2.34
C PRO A 56 -3.47 -8.77 2.86
N GLU A 57 -3.34 -10.03 3.23
CA GLU A 57 -2.06 -10.59 3.66
C GLU A 57 -1.30 -11.23 2.51
N LYS A 58 -1.95 -11.43 1.38
CA LYS A 58 -1.36 -12.06 0.21
C LYS A 58 -1.46 -11.16 -1.01
N VAL A 59 -0.58 -11.42 -1.96
CA VAL A 59 -0.58 -10.72 -3.24
C VAL A 59 -1.18 -11.65 -4.27
N GLY A 60 -2.26 -11.23 -4.88
CA GLY A 60 -2.94 -12.01 -5.92
C GLY A 60 -2.23 -11.95 -7.25
N LYS A 61 -2.55 -12.89 -8.10
CA LYS A 61 -1.97 -12.95 -9.44
C LYS A 61 -2.30 -11.67 -10.21
N GLY A 62 -1.29 -11.10 -10.82
CA GLY A 62 -1.45 -9.90 -11.62
C GLY A 62 -1.48 -8.60 -10.84
N GLN A 63 -1.45 -8.67 -9.51
CA GLN A 63 -1.39 -7.45 -8.70
C GLN A 63 0.01 -6.86 -8.71
N THR A 64 0.08 -5.54 -8.70
CA THR A 64 1.32 -4.80 -8.65
C THR A 64 1.22 -3.72 -7.58
N VAL A 65 2.33 -3.04 -7.33
CA VAL A 65 2.32 -1.92 -6.39
C VAL A 65 1.34 -0.83 -6.82
N GLU A 66 1.07 -0.73 -8.11
CA GLU A 66 0.16 0.27 -8.66
C GLU A 66 -1.29 -0.18 -8.71
N SER A 67 -1.60 -1.34 -8.14
CA SER A 67 -2.99 -1.82 -8.07
C SER A 67 -3.88 -0.90 -7.23
N GLY A 68 -3.28 -0.13 -6.33
CA GLY A 68 -4.01 0.86 -5.55
C GLY A 68 -4.79 0.27 -4.38
N TYR A 69 -5.53 1.13 -3.69
CA TYR A 69 -6.44 0.73 -2.62
C TYR A 69 -5.79 -0.22 -1.61
N ARG A 70 -6.46 -1.32 -1.27
CA ARG A 70 -5.96 -2.22 -0.23
C ARG A 70 -4.64 -2.90 -0.58
N VAL A 71 -4.41 -3.18 -1.85
CA VAL A 71 -3.16 -3.82 -2.28
C VAL A 71 -1.97 -2.90 -1.96
N THR A 72 -2.05 -1.65 -2.40
CA THR A 72 -1.01 -0.67 -2.12
C THR A 72 -0.97 -0.32 -0.63
N GLY A 73 -2.14 -0.24 0.02
CA GLY A 73 -2.20 0.01 1.47
C GLY A 73 -1.45 -1.04 2.27
N ALA A 74 -1.60 -2.31 1.93
CA ALA A 74 -0.90 -3.40 2.60
C ALA A 74 0.62 -3.31 2.36
N PHE A 75 1.02 -3.00 1.15
CA PHE A 75 2.43 -2.78 0.84
C PHE A 75 3.01 -1.62 1.66
N LEU A 76 2.28 -0.52 1.73
CA LEU A 76 2.73 0.64 2.51
C LEU A 76 2.89 0.30 3.99
N LYS A 77 1.96 -0.48 4.53
CA LYS A 77 2.05 -0.91 5.93
C LYS A 77 3.34 -1.70 6.17
N TRP A 78 3.66 -2.62 5.28
CA TRP A 78 4.88 -3.39 5.37
C TRP A 78 6.12 -2.49 5.23
N ALA A 79 6.11 -1.61 4.25
CA ALA A 79 7.26 -0.74 4.00
C ALA A 79 7.48 0.24 5.15
N GLU A 80 6.40 0.78 5.72
CA GLU A 80 6.49 1.70 6.86
C GLU A 80 7.08 0.99 8.08
N ALA A 81 6.71 -0.27 8.31
CA ALA A 81 7.24 -1.03 9.43
C ALA A 81 8.76 -1.22 9.33
N GLY A 82 9.26 -1.41 8.11
CA GLY A 82 10.70 -1.54 7.87
C GLY A 82 11.43 -0.22 7.75
N HIS A 83 10.72 0.85 7.41
CA HIS A 83 11.30 2.17 7.17
C HIS A 83 10.39 3.24 7.77
N PRO A 84 10.40 3.37 9.11
CA PRO A 84 9.50 4.33 9.78
C PRO A 84 9.65 5.74 9.23
N GLY A 85 8.52 6.39 9.00
CA GLY A 85 8.47 7.73 8.43
C GLY A 85 8.31 7.77 6.93
N LEU A 86 8.31 6.62 6.26
CA LEU A 86 8.20 6.56 4.81
C LEU A 86 6.88 7.15 4.31
N VAL A 87 5.76 6.71 4.88
CA VAL A 87 4.45 7.19 4.42
C VAL A 87 4.31 8.68 4.64
N LEU A 88 4.81 9.19 5.76
CA LEU A 88 4.78 10.63 6.02
C LEU A 88 5.63 11.39 5.00
N ALA A 89 6.79 10.87 4.64
CA ALA A 89 7.64 11.49 3.63
C ALA A 89 6.97 11.51 2.25
N LEU A 90 6.31 10.42 1.89
CA LEU A 90 5.57 10.36 0.63
C LEU A 90 4.41 11.35 0.62
N ASP A 91 3.65 11.39 1.71
CA ASP A 91 2.52 12.32 1.84
C ASP A 91 2.99 13.77 1.71
N LYS A 92 4.07 14.10 2.41
CA LYS A 92 4.62 15.46 2.37
C LYS A 92 5.07 15.84 0.95
N ALA A 93 5.74 14.93 0.26
CA ALA A 93 6.18 15.18 -1.11
C ALA A 93 4.98 15.34 -2.06
N LEU A 94 3.95 14.53 -1.89
CA LEU A 94 2.74 14.66 -2.70
C LEU A 94 2.05 16.00 -2.47
N ARG A 95 1.97 16.43 -1.21
CA ARG A 95 1.37 17.74 -0.88
C ARG A 95 2.12 18.89 -1.53
N ASN A 96 3.42 18.77 -1.62
CA ASN A 96 4.27 19.83 -2.16
C ASN A 96 4.50 19.72 -3.67
N GLY A 97 3.87 18.72 -4.32
CA GLY A 97 4.08 18.50 -5.75
C GLY A 97 5.49 18.04 -6.08
N GLN A 98 6.16 17.41 -5.13
CA GLN A 98 7.57 17.00 -5.26
C GLN A 98 7.78 15.49 -5.27
N TYR A 99 6.71 14.72 -5.42
CA TYR A 99 6.84 13.28 -5.45
C TYR A 99 7.60 12.83 -6.71
N THR A 100 8.58 11.94 -6.53
CA THR A 100 9.27 11.26 -7.63
C THR A 100 9.55 9.83 -7.20
N LEU A 101 9.80 8.95 -8.17
CA LEU A 101 10.19 7.57 -7.87
C LEU A 101 11.48 7.49 -7.05
N ALA A 102 12.35 8.48 -7.19
CA ALA A 102 13.61 8.52 -6.46
C ALA A 102 13.41 8.58 -4.94
N LEU A 103 12.26 9.05 -4.48
CA LEU A 103 11.98 9.12 -3.04
C LEU A 103 12.05 7.76 -2.36
N TRP A 104 11.62 6.71 -3.05
CA TRP A 104 11.67 5.37 -2.50
C TRP A 104 13.12 4.97 -2.21
N GLN A 105 14.00 5.20 -3.19
CA GLN A 105 15.43 4.91 -3.03
C GLN A 105 16.05 5.77 -1.94
N GLN A 106 15.71 7.05 -1.92
CA GLN A 106 16.28 7.99 -0.95
C GLN A 106 15.90 7.63 0.47
N HIS A 107 14.67 7.17 0.69
CA HIS A 107 14.19 6.91 2.03
C HIS A 107 14.48 5.49 2.52
N THR A 108 14.50 4.52 1.61
CA THR A 108 14.61 3.11 1.99
C THR A 108 15.92 2.46 1.58
N GLY A 109 16.68 3.09 0.69
CA GLY A 109 17.89 2.49 0.13
C GLY A 109 17.58 1.56 -1.05
N LYS A 110 16.32 1.39 -1.41
CA LYS A 110 15.91 0.52 -2.51
C LYS A 110 14.87 1.21 -3.37
N GLY A 111 14.93 0.96 -4.67
CA GLY A 111 13.91 1.47 -5.59
C GLY A 111 12.59 0.77 -5.39
N LEU A 112 11.51 1.39 -5.86
CA LEU A 112 10.16 0.85 -5.70
C LEU A 112 10.02 -0.57 -6.26
N PRO A 113 10.54 -0.89 -7.47
CA PRO A 113 10.40 -2.25 -7.98
C PRO A 113 11.06 -3.30 -7.07
N ALA A 114 12.21 -2.97 -6.50
CA ALA A 114 12.91 -3.89 -5.60
C ALA A 114 12.15 -4.08 -4.29
N LEU A 115 11.59 -3.00 -3.76
CA LEU A 115 10.77 -3.07 -2.56
C LEU A 115 9.53 -3.92 -2.79
N TRP A 116 8.86 -3.70 -3.91
CA TRP A 116 7.67 -4.50 -4.23
C TRP A 116 8.01 -5.98 -4.37
N ALA A 117 9.11 -6.30 -5.06
CA ALA A 117 9.53 -7.68 -5.23
C ALA A 117 9.80 -8.35 -3.87
N GLU A 118 10.44 -7.64 -2.97
CA GLU A 118 10.74 -8.14 -1.64
C GLU A 118 9.45 -8.39 -0.83
N TYR A 119 8.48 -7.49 -0.96
CA TYR A 119 7.19 -7.64 -0.30
C TYR A 119 6.37 -8.78 -0.90
N ALA A 120 6.30 -8.83 -2.21
CA ALA A 120 5.39 -9.73 -2.91
C ALA A 120 5.86 -11.18 -2.94
N LYS A 121 7.17 -11.42 -2.96
CA LYS A 121 7.71 -12.76 -3.11
C LYS A 121 7.17 -13.77 -2.09
N PRO A 122 7.22 -13.49 -0.79
CA PRO A 122 6.68 -14.44 0.19
C PRO A 122 5.16 -14.45 0.29
N ARG A 123 4.49 -13.49 -0.35
CA ARG A 123 3.03 -13.31 -0.25
C ARG A 123 2.29 -13.71 -1.50
N SER A 124 3.02 -14.14 -2.52
CA SER A 124 2.41 -14.49 -3.79
C SER A 124 1.59 -15.77 -3.66
N ASP A 125 0.45 -15.80 -4.34
CA ASP A 125 -0.40 -16.98 -4.38
C ASP A 125 0.11 -18.03 -5.36
N ALA A 126 1.28 -17.81 -5.97
CA ALA A 126 1.89 -18.85 -6.76
C ALA A 126 2.00 -20.11 -5.89
N PRO A 127 1.61 -21.27 -6.39
CA PRO A 127 1.75 -22.47 -5.60
C PRO A 127 3.21 -22.61 -5.20
N PRO A 128 3.47 -23.02 -3.99
CA PRO A 128 4.85 -23.26 -3.58
C PRO A 128 5.47 -24.22 -4.57
N PRO A 129 6.74 -24.05 -4.88
CA PRO A 129 7.40 -25.02 -5.73
C PRO A 129 7.12 -26.41 -5.15
N ALA A 130 6.78 -27.32 -6.00
CA ALA A 130 6.48 -28.67 -5.57
C ALA A 130 7.58 -29.08 -4.61
N PRO A 131 7.23 -29.66 -3.47
CA PRO A 131 8.24 -30.09 -2.55
C PRO A 131 9.20 -30.94 -3.31
N ALA A 132 10.44 -30.64 -3.12
CA ALA A 132 11.43 -31.44 -3.76
C ALA A 132 11.06 -32.86 -3.44
N ARG A 133 10.63 -33.54 -4.48
CA ARG A 133 10.30 -34.85 -4.24
C ARG A 133 11.48 -35.52 -4.00
N GLY A 134 11.76 -35.44 -3.43
CA GLY A 134 12.63 -36.01 -3.16
C GLY A 134 12.67 -36.37 -2.32
N GLY A 135 12.76 -36.30 -2.26
CA GLY A 135 12.60 -36.54 -1.65
C GLY A 135 12.29 -37.42 -1.51
N LYS A 136 12.30 -37.65 -1.92
CA LYS A 136 11.94 -38.23 -1.75
C LYS A 136 11.99 -38.72 -1.51
N ARG A 137 12.30 -38.63 -1.49
CA ARG A 137 12.00 -38.79 -1.03
C ARG A 137 12.43 -39.43 -0.58
#